data_5bd446be44c61884a6e63fd65acc5f41
#
_entry.id   5bd446be44c61884a6e63fd65acc5f41
#
_cell.length_a   1.000
_cell.length_b   1.000
_cell.length_c   1.000
_cell.angle_alpha   90.00
_cell.angle_beta   90.00
_cell.angle_gamma   90.00
#
_symmetry.space_group_name_H-M   'P 1'
#
loop_
_entity.id
_entity.type
_entity.pdbx_description
1 polymer ?
#
loop_
_entity_poly.entity_id
_entity_poly.type
_entity_poly.pdbx_seq_one_letter_code
_entity_poly.pdbx_strand_id
1 'polypeptide(L)'
;MSWWVYLQDHGQEPWCSFGDGGPDACPEPCYPNVEVDSFQDGGTQAIGGSNVAELNITYNYGKFYYQFLDGEIGLRWLMGKAGKEALPRLILAVDQLGAVRDKDYWAATAGNAGAALALLAQWAKAYPEAIFRVS
;
A
#
# COMPACT_ATOMS: atom_id res chain seq x y z
N MET A 1 0.97 9.55 -12.69
CA MET A 1 0.86 8.09 -12.57
C MET A 1 1.24 7.66 -11.17
N SER A 2 0.64 6.60 -10.68
CA SER A 2 0.76 6.19 -9.30
C SER A 2 0.43 4.70 -9.11
N TRP A 3 0.83 4.18 -7.96
CA TRP A 3 0.39 2.86 -7.51
C TRP A 3 -0.84 3.00 -6.63
N TRP A 4 -1.69 1.98 -6.65
CA TRP A 4 -2.73 1.77 -5.67
C TRP A 4 -2.32 0.63 -4.76
N VAL A 5 -2.26 0.88 -3.46
CA VAL A 5 -1.91 -0.13 -2.46
C VAL A 5 -3.12 -0.38 -1.59
N TYR A 6 -3.50 -1.64 -1.49
CA TYR A 6 -4.62 -2.10 -0.69
C TYR A 6 -4.13 -3.07 0.36
N LEU A 7 -4.80 -3.10 1.50
CA LEU A 7 -4.63 -4.15 2.49
C LEU A 7 -5.97 -4.85 2.68
N GLN A 8 -6.04 -6.13 2.30
CA GLN A 8 -7.29 -6.87 2.16
C GLN A 8 -7.43 -7.94 3.25
N ASP A 9 -8.66 -8.10 3.75
CA ASP A 9 -8.99 -9.11 4.74
C ASP A 9 -9.45 -10.39 4.03
N HIS A 10 -8.53 -11.34 3.88
CA HIS A 10 -8.79 -12.65 3.28
C HIS A 10 -9.51 -13.63 4.23
N GLY A 11 -9.74 -13.23 5.48
CA GLY A 11 -10.57 -13.99 6.42
C GLY A 11 -12.06 -13.82 6.21
N GLN A 12 -12.45 -12.87 5.35
CA GLN A 12 -13.87 -12.62 5.01
C GLN A 12 -14.22 -13.22 3.65
N GLU A 13 -15.53 -13.33 3.39
CA GLU A 13 -16.04 -13.76 2.09
C GLU A 13 -15.64 -12.77 1.00
N PRO A 14 -15.15 -13.23 -0.17
CA PRO A 14 -14.84 -12.32 -1.27
C PRO A 14 -16.09 -11.68 -1.86
N TRP A 15 -15.98 -10.43 -2.29
CA TRP A 15 -17.09 -9.70 -2.93
C TRP A 15 -17.43 -10.25 -4.31
N CYS A 16 -16.44 -10.81 -5.03
CA CYS A 16 -16.67 -11.51 -6.27
C CYS A 16 -15.91 -12.83 -6.25
N SER A 17 -16.57 -13.86 -6.77
CA SER A 17 -15.97 -15.17 -6.90
C SER A 17 -15.30 -15.32 -8.25
N PHE A 18 -14.22 -16.08 -8.28
CA PHE A 18 -13.57 -16.45 -9.53
C PHE A 18 -14.55 -17.20 -10.43
N GLY A 19 -14.70 -16.72 -11.67
CA GLY A 19 -15.56 -17.36 -12.64
C GLY A 19 -17.03 -16.94 -12.65
N ASP A 20 -17.44 -15.95 -11.86
CA ASP A 20 -18.75 -15.32 -12.01
C ASP A 20 -18.81 -14.64 -13.37
N GLY A 21 -19.53 -15.22 -14.29
CA GLY A 21 -19.50 -14.97 -15.71
C GLY A 21 -19.65 -13.52 -16.16
N GLY A 22 -19.15 -13.26 -17.33
CA GLY A 22 -19.25 -11.97 -18.00
C GLY A 22 -17.91 -11.29 -18.21
N PRO A 23 -17.86 -10.28 -19.10
CA PRO A 23 -16.61 -9.61 -19.45
C PRO A 23 -15.99 -8.82 -18.29
N ASP A 24 -16.78 -8.49 -17.27
CA ASP A 24 -16.34 -7.77 -16.08
C ASP A 24 -16.03 -8.68 -14.90
N ALA A 25 -15.96 -10.00 -15.10
CA ALA A 25 -15.65 -10.95 -14.05
C ALA A 25 -14.25 -10.72 -13.51
N CYS A 26 -14.10 -10.73 -12.17
CA CYS A 26 -12.80 -10.60 -11.55
C CYS A 26 -11.92 -11.80 -11.88
N PRO A 27 -10.68 -11.61 -12.38
CA PRO A 27 -9.76 -12.72 -12.64
C PRO A 27 -9.32 -13.42 -11.36
N GLU A 28 -9.43 -12.72 -10.23
CA GLU A 28 -9.12 -13.23 -8.89
C GLU A 28 -10.23 -12.83 -7.92
N PRO A 29 -10.44 -13.57 -6.82
CA PRO A 29 -11.39 -13.15 -5.78
C PRO A 29 -11.02 -11.78 -5.21
N CYS A 30 -12.01 -10.89 -5.09
CA CYS A 30 -11.85 -9.57 -4.53
C CYS A 30 -12.28 -9.58 -3.07
N TYR A 31 -11.35 -9.34 -2.17
CA TYR A 31 -11.61 -9.31 -0.74
C TYR A 31 -11.84 -7.88 -0.25
N PRO A 32 -12.61 -7.69 0.84
CA PRO A 32 -12.78 -6.36 1.40
C PRO A 32 -11.47 -5.82 1.96
N ASN A 33 -11.27 -4.51 1.81
CA ASN A 33 -10.14 -3.84 2.43
C ASN A 33 -10.40 -3.68 3.94
N VAL A 34 -9.34 -3.74 4.74
CA VAL A 34 -9.46 -3.50 6.18
C VAL A 34 -9.82 -2.05 6.46
N GLU A 35 -10.47 -1.79 7.60
CA GLU A 35 -10.79 -0.44 8.04
C GLU A 35 -9.57 0.22 8.67
N VAL A 36 -9.34 1.47 8.29
CA VAL A 36 -8.23 2.28 8.79
C VAL A 36 -8.72 3.70 9.03
N ASP A 37 -7.94 4.50 9.75
CA ASP A 37 -8.23 5.92 9.91
C ASP A 37 -8.14 6.63 8.56
N SER A 38 -9.08 7.54 8.33
CA SER A 38 -9.12 8.36 7.13
C SER A 38 -7.84 9.20 7.01
N PHE A 39 -7.30 9.25 5.80
CA PHE A 39 -6.03 9.92 5.55
C PHE A 39 -6.05 10.51 4.13
N GLN A 40 -5.53 11.72 3.98
CA GLN A 40 -5.34 12.37 2.69
C GLN A 40 -4.16 13.31 2.75
N ASP A 41 -3.21 13.17 1.80
CA ASP A 41 -2.00 13.98 1.81
C ASP A 41 -1.29 13.90 0.44
N GLY A 42 -1.11 15.04 -0.20
CA GLY A 42 -0.31 15.27 -1.40
C GLY A 42 -0.19 14.12 -2.39
N GLY A 43 1.02 13.60 -2.54
CA GLY A 43 1.34 12.48 -3.43
C GLY A 43 0.95 11.11 -2.88
N THR A 44 0.33 11.06 -1.72
CA THR A 44 -0.11 9.85 -1.02
C THR A 44 -1.45 10.15 -0.36
N GLN A 45 -2.49 9.41 -0.71
CA GLN A 45 -3.83 9.71 -0.19
C GLN A 45 -4.73 8.47 -0.15
N ALA A 46 -5.65 8.45 0.81
CA ALA A 46 -6.79 7.54 0.81
C ALA A 46 -7.89 8.10 -0.07
N ILE A 47 -8.57 7.25 -0.82
CA ILE A 47 -9.61 7.71 -1.74
C ILE A 47 -10.89 8.07 -1.01
N GLY A 48 -11.50 9.21 -1.48
CA GLY A 48 -12.89 9.52 -1.20
C GLY A 48 -13.23 9.73 0.27
N GLY A 49 -12.23 9.96 1.12
CA GLY A 49 -12.44 10.08 2.55
C GLY A 49 -12.92 8.79 3.20
N SER A 50 -12.76 7.65 2.52
CA SER A 50 -13.14 6.36 3.07
C SER A 50 -12.15 5.93 4.15
N ASN A 51 -12.65 5.18 5.13
CA ASN A 51 -11.83 4.61 6.21
C ASN A 51 -11.37 3.19 5.87
N VAL A 52 -11.08 2.93 4.62
CA VAL A 52 -10.57 1.62 4.16
C VAL A 52 -9.14 1.75 3.67
N ALA A 53 -8.40 0.65 3.73
CA ALA A 53 -6.99 0.63 3.38
C ALA A 53 -6.77 0.65 1.86
N GLU A 54 -6.98 1.81 1.28
CA GLU A 54 -6.71 2.14 -0.12
C GLU A 54 -5.81 3.36 -0.16
N LEU A 55 -4.60 3.22 -0.65
CA LEU A 55 -3.62 4.30 -0.65
C LEU A 55 -3.06 4.51 -2.04
N ASN A 56 -3.18 5.73 -2.54
CA ASN A 56 -2.53 6.13 -3.79
C ASN A 56 -1.13 6.66 -3.48
N ILE A 57 -0.12 6.08 -4.12
CA ILE A 57 1.29 6.49 -3.93
C ILE A 57 1.87 6.87 -5.27
N THR A 58 2.37 8.11 -5.38
CA THR A 58 2.93 8.62 -6.64
C THR A 58 4.19 7.86 -7.08
N TYR A 59 4.35 7.67 -8.39
CA TYR A 59 5.56 7.09 -8.97
C TYR A 59 6.82 7.94 -8.73
N ASN A 60 6.66 9.20 -8.32
CA ASN A 60 7.80 10.06 -8.00
C ASN A 60 8.68 9.48 -6.88
N TYR A 61 8.13 8.61 -6.04
CA TYR A 61 8.88 7.94 -4.96
C TYR A 61 9.57 6.64 -5.41
N GLY A 62 9.40 6.25 -6.67
CA GLY A 62 9.82 4.94 -7.17
C GLY A 62 11.29 4.62 -6.94
N LYS A 63 12.19 5.57 -7.19
CA LYS A 63 13.64 5.35 -7.02
C LYS A 63 14.01 4.91 -5.60
N PHE A 64 13.30 5.40 -4.58
CA PHE A 64 13.53 5.02 -3.19
C PHE A 64 13.05 3.61 -2.90
N TYR A 65 11.94 3.20 -3.50
CA TYR A 65 11.41 1.86 -3.32
C TYR A 65 12.25 0.80 -4.03
N TYR A 66 12.80 1.13 -5.20
CA TYR A 66 13.78 0.25 -5.86
C TYR A 66 15.07 0.13 -5.05
N GLN A 67 15.43 1.15 -4.30
CA GLN A 67 16.66 1.14 -3.50
C GLN A 67 16.48 0.43 -2.15
N PHE A 68 15.31 0.63 -1.48
CA PHE A 68 15.13 0.23 -0.09
C PHE A 68 14.10 -0.89 0.13
N LEU A 69 13.26 -1.21 -0.84
CA LEU A 69 12.34 -2.34 -0.76
C LEU A 69 12.82 -3.51 -1.61
N ASP A 70 12.84 -3.32 -2.92
CA ASP A 70 13.26 -4.36 -3.85
C ASP A 70 13.86 -3.74 -5.10
N GLY A 71 15.08 -4.17 -5.47
CA GLY A 71 15.82 -3.60 -6.58
C GLY A 71 15.23 -3.87 -7.96
N GLU A 72 14.35 -4.86 -8.08
CA GLU A 72 13.74 -5.25 -9.36
C GLU A 72 12.33 -4.74 -9.51
N ILE A 73 11.50 -4.82 -8.45
CA ILE A 73 10.06 -4.55 -8.53
C ILE A 73 9.58 -3.41 -7.62
N GLY A 74 10.47 -2.85 -6.78
CA GLY A 74 10.16 -1.69 -5.95
C GLY A 74 8.97 -1.93 -5.02
N LEU A 75 7.97 -1.03 -5.08
CA LEU A 75 6.79 -1.11 -4.22
C LEU A 75 5.96 -2.37 -4.47
N ARG A 76 5.99 -2.93 -5.66
CA ARG A 76 5.25 -4.15 -5.99
C ARG A 76 5.75 -5.38 -5.22
N TRP A 77 6.88 -5.28 -4.54
CA TRP A 77 7.34 -6.31 -3.62
C TRP A 77 6.28 -6.67 -2.56
N LEU A 78 5.41 -5.71 -2.21
CA LEU A 78 4.33 -5.94 -1.25
C LEU A 78 3.24 -6.90 -1.74
N MET A 79 3.09 -7.04 -3.06
CA MET A 79 2.01 -7.82 -3.67
C MET A 79 1.97 -9.25 -3.11
N GLY A 80 0.82 -9.62 -2.51
CA GLY A 80 0.59 -10.96 -1.96
C GLY A 80 1.21 -11.22 -0.59
N LYS A 81 1.85 -10.23 0.04
CA LYS A 81 2.46 -10.41 1.35
C LYS A 81 1.47 -10.10 2.46
N ALA A 82 1.47 -10.93 3.51
CA ALA A 82 0.73 -10.62 4.72
C ALA A 82 1.37 -9.43 5.44
N GLY A 83 0.58 -8.68 6.21
CA GLY A 83 1.09 -7.55 6.98
C GLY A 83 2.29 -7.92 7.83
N LYS A 84 2.23 -9.04 8.54
CA LYS A 84 3.34 -9.53 9.38
C LYS A 84 4.61 -9.87 8.59
N GLU A 85 4.48 -10.29 7.33
CA GLU A 85 5.61 -10.59 6.46
C GLU A 85 6.27 -9.31 5.93
N ALA A 86 5.46 -8.31 5.59
CA ALA A 86 5.94 -7.06 5.03
C ALA A 86 6.49 -6.09 6.09
N LEU A 87 5.97 -6.17 7.32
CA LEU A 87 6.24 -5.19 8.37
C LEU A 87 7.73 -4.97 8.67
N PRO A 88 8.58 -6.01 8.84
CA PRO A 88 10.00 -5.80 9.12
C PRO A 88 10.71 -5.02 8.01
N ARG A 89 10.41 -5.32 6.75
CA ARG A 89 11.01 -4.62 5.60
C ARG A 89 10.52 -3.19 5.50
N LEU A 90 9.23 -2.95 5.75
CA LEU A 90 8.67 -1.60 5.79
C LEU A 90 9.31 -0.75 6.88
N ILE A 91 9.47 -1.28 8.08
CA ILE A 91 10.11 -0.59 9.19
C ILE A 91 11.57 -0.24 8.85
N LEU A 92 12.31 -1.18 8.28
CA LEU A 92 13.70 -0.95 7.89
C LEU A 92 13.80 0.15 6.84
N ALA A 93 12.94 0.13 5.82
CA ALA A 93 12.92 1.15 4.78
C ALA A 93 12.59 2.53 5.34
N VAL A 94 11.59 2.63 6.23
CA VAL A 94 11.22 3.89 6.89
C VAL A 94 12.38 4.42 7.74
N ASP A 95 13.07 3.54 8.44
CA ASP A 95 14.22 3.90 9.27
C ASP A 95 15.33 4.55 8.44
N GLN A 96 15.57 4.04 7.24
CA GLN A 96 16.58 4.55 6.32
C GLN A 96 16.15 5.81 5.58
N LEU A 97 14.88 5.89 5.17
CA LEU A 97 14.34 7.02 4.42
C LEU A 97 13.93 8.20 5.31
N GLY A 98 13.52 7.90 6.55
CA GLY A 98 12.83 8.86 7.40
C GLY A 98 11.36 9.01 6.99
N ALA A 99 10.63 9.85 7.71
CA ALA A 99 9.22 10.10 7.45
C ALA A 99 8.88 11.60 7.54
N VAL A 100 9.87 12.45 7.42
CA VAL A 100 9.69 13.92 7.43
C VAL A 100 9.27 14.37 6.04
N ARG A 101 8.04 14.84 5.92
CA ARG A 101 7.46 15.27 4.65
C ARG A 101 8.02 16.61 4.21
N ASP A 102 8.25 16.75 2.90
CA ASP A 102 8.57 18.03 2.28
C ASP A 102 7.30 18.88 2.15
N LYS A 103 7.45 20.18 1.99
CA LYS A 103 6.33 21.10 1.71
C LYS A 103 5.64 20.75 0.41
N ASP A 104 6.39 20.28 -0.57
CA ASP A 104 5.87 19.71 -1.81
C ASP A 104 5.73 18.20 -1.65
N TYR A 105 4.51 17.75 -1.43
CA TYR A 105 4.21 16.32 -1.22
C TYR A 105 4.49 15.46 -2.44
N TRP A 106 4.58 16.06 -3.62
CA TRP A 106 4.88 15.36 -4.87
C TRP A 106 6.38 15.24 -5.14
N ALA A 107 7.19 15.96 -4.38
CA ALA A 107 8.64 15.93 -4.55
C ALA A 107 9.21 14.54 -4.26
N ALA A 108 10.17 14.12 -5.07
CA ALA A 108 10.87 12.84 -4.92
C ALA A 108 11.91 12.95 -3.81
N THR A 109 11.45 13.02 -2.56
CA THR A 109 12.30 13.08 -1.37
C THR A 109 12.23 11.78 -0.58
N ALA A 110 13.31 11.44 0.11
CA ALA A 110 13.36 10.26 0.96
C ALA A 110 12.28 10.31 2.04
N GLY A 111 12.08 11.47 2.66
CA GLY A 111 11.07 11.66 3.71
C GLY A 111 9.64 11.44 3.22
N ASN A 112 9.30 11.93 2.03
CA ASN A 112 7.99 11.70 1.43
C ASN A 112 7.75 10.22 1.13
N ALA A 113 8.74 9.56 0.54
CA ALA A 113 8.67 8.13 0.24
C ALA A 113 8.54 7.31 1.53
N GLY A 114 9.32 7.64 2.56
CA GLY A 114 9.26 6.98 3.86
C GLY A 114 7.95 7.21 4.60
N ALA A 115 7.37 8.40 4.49
CA ALA A 115 6.08 8.71 5.13
C ALA A 115 4.95 7.82 4.58
N ALA A 116 4.93 7.57 3.26
CA ALA A 116 3.97 6.65 2.66
C ALA A 116 4.15 5.22 3.21
N LEU A 117 5.39 4.73 3.28
CA LEU A 117 5.66 3.41 3.83
C LEU A 117 5.34 3.32 5.33
N ALA A 118 5.52 4.41 6.09
CA ALA A 118 5.18 4.45 7.50
C ALA A 118 3.68 4.21 7.71
N LEU A 119 2.84 4.76 6.84
CA LEU A 119 1.41 4.52 6.89
C LEU A 119 1.07 3.06 6.61
N LEU A 120 1.69 2.47 5.59
CA LEU A 120 1.52 1.05 5.27
C LEU A 120 2.00 0.16 6.44
N ALA A 121 3.08 0.55 7.11
CA ALA A 121 3.58 -0.16 8.27
C ALA A 121 2.59 -0.12 9.44
N GLN A 122 1.92 1.01 9.67
CA GLN A 122 0.86 1.12 10.67
C GLN A 122 -0.28 0.15 10.38
N TRP A 123 -0.71 0.07 9.12
CA TRP A 123 -1.77 -0.85 8.71
C TRP A 123 -1.35 -2.31 8.90
N ALA A 124 -0.13 -2.64 8.49
CA ALA A 124 0.41 -3.99 8.63
C ALA A 124 0.51 -4.42 10.10
N LYS A 125 0.87 -3.50 10.98
CA LYS A 125 0.95 -3.76 12.43
C LYS A 125 -0.44 -3.99 13.04
N ALA A 126 -1.43 -3.21 12.60
CA ALA A 126 -2.81 -3.34 13.08
C ALA A 126 -3.49 -4.62 12.55
N TYR A 127 -3.15 -5.04 11.33
CA TYR A 127 -3.77 -6.17 10.64
C TYR A 127 -2.70 -7.13 10.11
N PRO A 128 -2.01 -7.88 10.98
CA PRO A 128 -0.87 -8.70 10.55
C PRO A 128 -1.23 -9.86 9.61
N GLU A 129 -2.48 -10.29 9.64
CA GLU A 129 -2.96 -11.40 8.78
C GLU A 129 -3.57 -10.91 7.45
N ALA A 130 -3.79 -9.61 7.28
CA ALA A 130 -4.29 -9.05 6.04
C ALA A 130 -3.22 -9.07 4.95
N ILE A 131 -3.66 -9.09 3.68
CA ILE A 131 -2.77 -9.28 2.53
C ILE A 131 -2.69 -8.00 1.70
N PHE A 132 -1.48 -7.58 1.38
CA PHE A 132 -1.25 -6.43 0.51
C PHE A 132 -1.54 -6.77 -0.95
N ARG A 133 -2.13 -5.80 -1.65
CA ARG A 133 -2.30 -5.81 -3.08
C ARG A 133 -1.81 -4.49 -3.66
N VAL A 134 -1.07 -4.55 -4.75
CA VAL A 134 -0.52 -3.37 -5.44
C VAL A 134 -0.95 -3.41 -6.91
N SER A 135 -1.52 -2.31 -7.38
CA SER A 135 -1.91 -2.20 -8.78
C SER A 135 -1.41 -0.92 -9.45
#